data_2379baa29e5ce8d7355f745525634ef3
#
_entry.id   2379baa29e5ce8d7355f745525634ef3
#
_cell.length_a   1.000
_cell.length_b   1.000
_cell.length_c   1.000
_cell.angle_alpha   90.00
_cell.angle_beta   90.00
_cell.angle_gamma   90.00
#
_symmetry.space_group_name_H-M   'P 1'
#
loop_
_entity.id
_entity.type
_entity.pdbx_description
1 polymer ?
#
loop_
_entity_poly.entity_id
_entity_poly.type
_entity_poly.pdbx_seq_one_letter_code
_entity_poly.pdbx_strand_id
1 'polypeptide(L)'
;MTIEDIFAGESKNVEFKENLPEKSIKYMKSVVAFANGTGGKIIFGIADKTREVVGFDKEDVFKKMDAIANAVSDSCEPAIIPDISLQTIDGKTVIVAEIFEGRQRPYYIKALGREGGVYVRVAGTTRLADEYMVRELMFEGSNRYFDQALCSGLTITDEEIDALCKSMKEQAVKNAHTEGQKASIKDVGRQQLRSWGILIERDGKDYPSNAYAILTGHGGLHVAT
;
A
#
# COMPACT_ATOMS: atom_id res chain seq x y z
N MET A 1 2.77 -23.45 -4.98
CA MET A 1 4.24 -23.22 -4.96
C MET A 1 4.92 -24.48 -5.47
N THR A 2 5.81 -24.33 -6.43
CA THR A 2 6.58 -25.44 -7.00
C THR A 2 7.97 -25.50 -6.35
N ILE A 3 8.68 -26.61 -6.55
CA ILE A 3 10.09 -26.72 -6.15
C ILE A 3 10.93 -25.63 -6.82
N GLU A 4 10.62 -25.29 -8.05
CA GLU A 4 11.27 -24.21 -8.81
C GLU A 4 11.11 -22.85 -8.14
N ASP A 5 9.93 -22.55 -7.54
CA ASP A 5 9.70 -21.31 -6.78
C ASP A 5 10.62 -21.23 -5.54
N ILE A 6 10.94 -22.38 -4.93
CA ILE A 6 11.86 -22.47 -3.78
C ILE A 6 13.30 -22.24 -4.23
N PHE A 7 13.70 -22.83 -5.35
CA PHE A 7 15.05 -22.68 -5.90
C PHE A 7 15.34 -21.26 -6.44
N ALA A 8 14.31 -20.53 -6.83
CA ALA A 8 14.44 -19.10 -7.17
C ALA A 8 14.93 -18.26 -5.97
N GLY A 9 14.80 -18.77 -4.77
CA GLY A 9 15.34 -18.19 -3.54
C GLY A 9 14.46 -17.11 -2.92
N GLU A 10 14.98 -16.51 -1.84
CA GLU A 10 14.36 -15.32 -1.26
C GLU A 10 14.32 -14.21 -2.29
N SER A 11 13.17 -13.58 -2.37
CA SER A 11 12.90 -12.46 -3.27
C SER A 11 12.37 -11.29 -2.49
N LYS A 12 12.07 -10.21 -3.20
CA LYS A 12 11.40 -9.05 -2.59
C LYS A 12 10.15 -9.47 -1.81
N ASN A 13 9.43 -10.51 -2.24
CA ASN A 13 8.12 -10.91 -1.73
C ASN A 13 8.09 -12.32 -1.11
N VAL A 14 9.24 -12.98 -0.91
CA VAL A 14 9.31 -14.33 -0.31
C VAL A 14 10.42 -14.38 0.73
N GLU A 15 10.11 -14.98 1.88
CA GLU A 15 11.05 -15.24 2.97
C GLU A 15 10.89 -16.66 3.49
N PHE A 16 12.01 -17.35 3.77
CA PHE A 16 12.01 -18.70 4.30
C PHE A 16 12.38 -18.71 5.79
N LYS A 17 11.79 -19.64 6.53
CA LYS A 17 12.13 -19.95 7.91
C LYS A 17 12.14 -21.46 8.10
N GLU A 18 13.23 -22.01 8.59
CA GLU A 18 13.37 -23.43 8.86
C GLU A 18 12.33 -23.93 9.88
N ASN A 19 12.13 -23.15 10.94
CA ASN A 19 11.19 -23.45 12.02
C ASN A 19 10.38 -22.22 12.36
N LEU A 20 9.31 -22.40 13.16
CA LEU A 20 8.64 -21.27 13.79
C LEU A 20 9.54 -20.72 14.91
N PRO A 21 10.06 -19.49 14.79
CA PRO A 21 10.92 -18.90 15.83
C PRO A 21 10.18 -18.73 17.16
N GLU A 22 10.82 -19.07 18.27
CA GLU A 22 10.27 -18.86 19.63
C GLU A 22 9.84 -17.39 19.86
N LYS A 23 10.61 -16.43 19.34
CA LYS A 23 10.28 -15.01 19.40
C LYS A 23 9.69 -14.57 18.07
N SER A 24 8.39 -14.24 18.05
CA SER A 24 7.66 -13.80 16.87
C SER A 24 8.28 -12.56 16.20
N ILE A 25 8.96 -11.69 16.95
CA ILE A 25 9.63 -10.50 16.45
C ILE A 25 10.60 -10.80 15.28
N LYS A 26 11.16 -12.03 15.21
CA LYS A 26 12.10 -12.42 14.16
C LYS A 26 11.48 -12.49 12.77
N TYR A 27 10.18 -12.80 12.67
CA TYR A 27 9.47 -12.79 11.39
C TYR A 27 8.46 -11.64 11.29
N MET A 28 8.10 -11.02 12.41
CA MET A 28 7.14 -9.91 12.44
C MET A 28 7.63 -8.68 11.66
N LYS A 29 8.95 -8.45 11.64
CA LYS A 29 9.56 -7.40 10.82
C LYS A 29 9.25 -7.58 9.34
N SER A 30 9.31 -8.82 8.85
CA SER A 30 9.00 -9.15 7.46
C SER A 30 7.50 -9.08 7.19
N VAL A 31 6.65 -9.49 8.14
CA VAL A 31 5.19 -9.32 8.06
C VAL A 31 4.84 -7.84 7.85
N VAL A 32 5.34 -6.96 8.70
CA VAL A 32 5.11 -5.51 8.60
C VAL A 32 5.65 -4.96 7.28
N ALA A 33 6.86 -5.38 6.88
CA ALA A 33 7.46 -4.91 5.64
C ALA A 33 6.70 -5.36 4.38
N PHE A 34 6.08 -6.55 4.40
CA PHE A 34 5.19 -7.00 3.34
C PHE A 34 3.89 -6.19 3.29
N ALA A 35 3.26 -5.93 4.43
CA ALA A 35 2.05 -5.10 4.50
C ALA A 35 2.31 -3.66 4.04
N ASN A 36 3.47 -3.09 4.34
CA ASN A 36 3.89 -1.76 3.88
C ASN A 36 4.36 -1.75 2.41
N GLY A 37 4.60 -2.91 1.81
CA GLY A 37 5.00 -3.06 0.42
C GLY A 37 3.86 -3.60 -0.46
N THR A 38 4.21 -4.50 -1.37
CA THR A 38 3.30 -5.14 -2.33
C THR A 38 2.80 -6.50 -1.87
N GLY A 39 2.84 -6.76 -0.56
CA GLY A 39 2.56 -8.08 -0.01
C GLY A 39 3.74 -9.04 -0.12
N GLY A 40 3.55 -10.27 0.39
CA GLY A 40 4.55 -11.32 0.30
C GLY A 40 4.19 -12.57 1.09
N LYS A 41 5.09 -13.55 1.09
CA LYS A 41 4.89 -14.85 1.73
C LYS A 41 6.05 -15.17 2.67
N ILE A 42 5.72 -15.67 3.86
CA ILE A 42 6.69 -16.30 4.75
C ILE A 42 6.39 -17.78 4.74
N ILE A 43 7.40 -18.57 4.45
CA ILE A 43 7.29 -20.03 4.34
C ILE A 43 8.09 -20.64 5.47
N PHE A 44 7.39 -21.31 6.37
CA PHE A 44 7.98 -22.03 7.49
C PHE A 44 8.12 -23.50 7.15
N GLY A 45 9.24 -24.10 7.52
CA GLY A 45 9.59 -25.49 7.22
C GLY A 45 10.58 -25.62 6.05
N ILE A 46 11.24 -24.53 5.65
CA ILE A 46 12.29 -24.53 4.62
C ILE A 46 13.53 -23.84 5.19
N ALA A 47 14.67 -24.52 5.13
CA ALA A 47 15.93 -23.97 5.59
C ALA A 47 16.38 -22.80 4.72
N ASP A 48 16.67 -21.67 5.35
CA ASP A 48 16.97 -20.39 4.72
C ASP A 48 18.18 -20.45 3.77
N LYS A 49 19.26 -21.12 4.18
CA LYS A 49 20.52 -21.18 3.42
C LYS A 49 20.57 -22.33 2.41
N THR A 50 20.18 -23.53 2.81
CA THR A 50 20.28 -24.75 2.00
C THR A 50 19.09 -24.95 1.09
N ARG A 51 17.97 -24.28 1.37
CA ARG A 51 16.66 -24.47 0.70
C ARG A 51 16.08 -25.87 0.89
N GLU A 52 16.65 -26.62 1.82
CA GLU A 52 16.15 -27.94 2.17
C GLU A 52 14.76 -27.83 2.80
N VAL A 53 13.83 -28.65 2.32
CA VAL A 53 12.49 -28.75 2.92
C VAL A 53 12.61 -29.58 4.19
N VAL A 54 12.47 -28.93 5.34
CA VAL A 54 12.49 -29.61 6.66
C VAL A 54 11.08 -30.11 6.99
N GLY A 55 10.07 -29.27 6.81
CA GLY A 55 8.67 -29.56 7.08
C GLY A 55 8.33 -29.57 8.56
N PHE A 56 7.06 -29.85 8.85
CA PHE A 56 6.52 -30.01 10.20
C PHE A 56 5.75 -31.32 10.35
N ASP A 57 5.71 -31.83 11.56
CA ASP A 57 4.89 -33.00 11.90
C ASP A 57 3.40 -32.63 11.85
N LYS A 58 2.58 -33.58 11.37
CA LYS A 58 1.14 -33.39 11.19
C LYS A 58 0.41 -33.08 12.50
N GLU A 59 0.90 -33.55 13.63
CA GLU A 59 0.30 -33.34 14.95
C GLU A 59 0.47 -31.90 15.45
N ASP A 60 1.57 -31.23 15.11
CA ASP A 60 1.93 -29.89 15.58
C ASP A 60 1.59 -28.77 14.60
N VAL A 61 1.37 -29.09 13.32
CA VAL A 61 1.25 -28.09 12.27
C VAL A 61 0.08 -27.11 12.50
N PHE A 62 -1.08 -27.61 12.94
CA PHE A 62 -2.24 -26.77 13.19
C PHE A 62 -2.03 -25.82 14.39
N LYS A 63 -1.38 -26.28 15.46
CA LYS A 63 -1.01 -25.43 16.59
C LYS A 63 -0.06 -24.32 16.18
N LYS A 64 0.88 -24.62 15.26
CA LYS A 64 1.82 -23.61 14.73
C LYS A 64 1.11 -22.60 13.82
N MET A 65 0.13 -23.04 13.02
CA MET A 65 -0.70 -22.14 12.21
C MET A 65 -1.46 -21.14 13.10
N ASP A 66 -2.14 -21.62 14.14
CA ASP A 66 -2.85 -20.78 15.09
C ASP A 66 -1.91 -19.79 15.80
N ALA A 67 -0.73 -20.27 16.21
CA ALA A 67 0.27 -19.42 16.84
C ALA A 67 0.77 -18.32 15.90
N ILE A 68 0.96 -18.61 14.60
CA ILE A 68 1.35 -17.60 13.61
C ILE A 68 0.23 -16.59 13.42
N ALA A 69 -1.02 -17.05 13.22
CA ALA A 69 -2.19 -16.19 13.01
C ALA A 69 -2.36 -15.20 14.17
N ASN A 70 -2.38 -15.72 15.39
CA ASN A 70 -2.53 -14.92 16.60
C ASN A 70 -1.36 -13.94 16.77
N ALA A 71 -0.12 -14.39 16.62
CA ALA A 71 1.05 -13.54 16.75
C ALA A 71 1.05 -12.38 15.76
N VAL A 72 0.62 -12.60 14.50
CA VAL A 72 0.55 -11.55 13.47
C VAL A 72 -0.56 -10.56 13.82
N SER A 73 -1.77 -11.03 14.11
CA SER A 73 -2.92 -10.17 14.40
C SER A 73 -2.71 -9.32 15.65
N ASP A 74 -2.10 -9.89 16.70
CA ASP A 74 -1.94 -9.22 17.98
C ASP A 74 -0.76 -8.24 18.02
N SER A 75 0.30 -8.52 17.24
CA SER A 75 1.55 -7.77 17.32
C SER A 75 1.63 -6.56 16.39
N CYS A 76 0.73 -6.44 15.41
CA CYS A 76 0.79 -5.40 14.39
C CYS A 76 -0.30 -4.34 14.57
N GLU A 77 0.00 -3.11 14.20
CA GLU A 77 -0.96 -2.03 14.13
C GLU A 77 -0.72 -1.18 12.87
N PRO A 78 -1.76 -0.89 12.08
CA PRO A 78 -3.07 -1.55 12.11
C PRO A 78 -3.00 -3.09 12.11
N ALA A 79 -4.07 -3.77 12.52
CA ALA A 79 -4.07 -5.22 12.56
C ALA A 79 -3.84 -5.83 11.17
N ILE A 80 -2.99 -6.84 11.09
CA ILE A 80 -2.73 -7.61 9.87
C ILE A 80 -3.35 -8.99 10.04
N ILE A 81 -4.17 -9.39 9.07
CA ILE A 81 -4.77 -10.72 9.03
C ILE A 81 -4.06 -11.51 7.93
N PRO A 82 -3.21 -12.49 8.29
CA PRO A 82 -2.53 -13.31 7.30
C PRO A 82 -3.48 -14.36 6.72
N ASP A 83 -3.28 -14.75 5.47
CA ASP A 83 -3.85 -15.98 4.92
C ASP A 83 -2.84 -17.11 5.14
N ILE A 84 -3.25 -18.12 5.93
CA ILE A 84 -2.35 -19.23 6.30
C ILE A 84 -2.85 -20.52 5.69
N SER A 85 -1.97 -21.16 4.92
CA SER A 85 -2.24 -22.41 4.24
C SER A 85 -1.13 -23.45 4.46
N LEU A 86 -1.49 -24.71 4.31
CA LEU A 86 -0.55 -25.84 4.32
C LEU A 86 -0.24 -26.25 2.89
N GLN A 87 1.02 -26.51 2.63
CA GLN A 87 1.47 -27.10 1.38
C GLN A 87 2.36 -28.31 1.63
N THR A 88 2.27 -29.29 0.75
CA THR A 88 3.15 -30.48 0.79
C THR A 88 4.19 -30.36 -0.31
N ILE A 89 5.45 -30.40 0.06
CA ILE A 89 6.61 -30.30 -0.82
C ILE A 89 7.53 -31.48 -0.48
N ASP A 90 7.87 -32.31 -1.45
CA ASP A 90 8.70 -33.53 -1.26
C ASP A 90 8.20 -34.43 -0.12
N GLY A 91 6.86 -34.54 0.01
CA GLY A 91 6.25 -35.37 1.06
C GLY A 91 6.27 -34.76 2.46
N LYS A 92 6.83 -33.56 2.63
CA LYS A 92 6.89 -32.82 3.90
C LYS A 92 5.91 -31.67 3.90
N THR A 93 5.28 -31.39 5.05
CA THR A 93 4.29 -30.32 5.19
C THR A 93 4.97 -29.01 5.62
N VAL A 94 4.74 -27.94 4.88
CA VAL A 94 5.20 -26.58 5.18
C VAL A 94 4.00 -25.65 5.44
N ILE A 95 4.22 -24.59 6.21
CA ILE A 95 3.21 -23.56 6.48
C ILE A 95 3.54 -22.32 5.63
N VAL A 96 2.58 -21.86 4.86
CA VAL A 96 2.68 -20.63 4.07
C VAL A 96 1.80 -19.55 4.71
N ALA A 97 2.41 -18.48 5.18
CA ALA A 97 1.70 -17.29 5.64
C ALA A 97 1.79 -16.21 4.56
N GLU A 98 0.69 -15.93 3.90
CA GLU A 98 0.57 -14.89 2.89
C GLU A 98 0.10 -13.60 3.56
N ILE A 99 0.85 -12.54 3.34
CA ILE A 99 0.58 -11.19 3.84
C ILE A 99 0.21 -10.33 2.63
N PHE A 100 -1.00 -9.80 2.63
CA PHE A 100 -1.45 -8.92 1.56
C PHE A 100 -0.93 -7.50 1.75
N GLU A 101 -0.90 -6.78 0.66
CA GLU A 101 -0.64 -5.35 0.64
C GLU A 101 -1.64 -4.60 1.54
N GLY A 102 -1.13 -3.86 2.51
CA GLY A 102 -1.96 -3.12 3.45
C GLY A 102 -2.44 -1.77 2.89
N ARG A 103 -3.70 -1.43 3.16
CA ARG A 103 -4.33 -0.17 2.70
C ARG A 103 -4.23 0.97 3.73
N GLN A 104 -3.93 0.65 5.00
CA GLN A 104 -3.89 1.62 6.11
C GLN A 104 -2.45 1.88 6.58
N ARG A 105 -1.54 2.07 5.63
CA ARG A 105 -0.11 2.33 5.92
C ARG A 105 0.10 3.60 6.74
N PRO A 106 1.14 3.65 7.56
CA PRO A 106 2.14 2.62 7.82
C PRO A 106 1.67 1.59 8.84
N TYR A 107 1.96 0.32 8.57
CA TYR A 107 1.87 -0.77 9.53
C TYR A 107 3.14 -0.81 10.36
N TYR A 108 3.02 -1.15 11.64
CA TYR A 108 4.17 -1.23 12.55
C TYR A 108 3.98 -2.29 13.63
N ILE A 109 5.09 -2.71 14.25
CA ILE A 109 5.08 -3.64 15.38
C ILE A 109 4.71 -2.84 16.64
N LYS A 110 3.56 -3.16 17.29
CA LYS A 110 3.03 -2.46 18.48
C LYS A 110 4.08 -2.27 19.57
N ALA A 111 4.83 -3.33 19.91
CA ALA A 111 5.82 -3.30 20.99
C ALA A 111 6.99 -2.34 20.73
N LEU A 112 7.23 -1.96 19.48
CA LEU A 112 8.31 -1.03 19.09
C LEU A 112 7.79 0.39 18.81
N GLY A 113 6.47 0.57 18.80
CA GLY A 113 5.86 1.83 18.43
C GLY A 113 6.08 2.21 16.96
N ARG A 114 5.52 3.34 16.53
CA ARG A 114 5.61 3.79 15.15
C ARG A 114 7.03 4.21 14.75
N GLU A 115 7.81 4.76 15.67
CA GLU A 115 9.19 5.22 15.40
C GLU A 115 10.17 4.08 15.15
N GLY A 116 10.05 2.97 15.89
CA GLY A 116 10.95 1.83 15.79
C GLY A 116 10.35 0.57 15.16
N GLY A 117 9.07 0.58 14.82
CA GLY A 117 8.31 -0.61 14.39
C GLY A 117 7.92 -0.66 12.93
N VAL A 118 8.16 0.40 12.15
CA VAL A 118 7.84 0.46 10.72
C VAL A 118 8.98 -0.16 9.93
N TYR A 119 8.69 -1.22 9.19
CA TYR A 119 9.66 -1.92 8.34
C TYR A 119 9.20 -1.91 6.88
N VAL A 120 10.15 -1.90 5.96
CA VAL A 120 9.96 -1.95 4.51
C VAL A 120 10.89 -2.98 3.86
N ARG A 121 10.53 -3.48 2.68
CA ARG A 121 11.39 -4.35 1.87
C ARG A 121 12.17 -3.52 0.86
N VAL A 122 13.49 -3.60 0.95
CA VAL A 122 14.40 -3.01 -0.03
C VAL A 122 15.14 -4.15 -0.70
N ALA A 123 14.80 -4.42 -1.95
CA ALA A 123 15.18 -5.64 -2.67
C ALA A 123 14.76 -6.90 -1.86
N GLY A 124 15.64 -7.80 -1.51
CA GLY A 124 15.35 -8.98 -0.67
C GLY A 124 15.52 -8.77 0.84
N THR A 125 15.76 -7.53 1.32
CA THR A 125 16.10 -7.26 2.73
C THR A 125 15.01 -6.49 3.46
N THR A 126 14.69 -6.88 4.69
CA THR A 126 13.81 -6.11 5.58
C THR A 126 14.62 -5.06 6.34
N ARG A 127 14.24 -3.80 6.24
CA ARG A 127 14.92 -2.66 6.89
C ARG A 127 13.92 -1.81 7.68
N LEU A 128 14.39 -1.19 8.74
CA LEU A 128 13.65 -0.14 9.43
C LEU A 128 13.44 1.04 8.46
N ALA A 129 12.21 1.52 8.36
CA ALA A 129 11.91 2.69 7.55
C ALA A 129 12.49 3.95 8.19
N ASP A 130 13.11 4.81 7.39
CA ASP A 130 13.50 6.14 7.82
C ASP A 130 12.28 7.09 7.87
N GLU A 131 12.50 8.29 8.38
CA GLU A 131 11.42 9.28 8.55
C GLU A 131 10.76 9.68 7.23
N TYR A 132 11.53 9.73 6.14
CA TYR A 132 11.01 10.02 4.80
C TYR A 132 10.09 8.89 4.33
N MET A 133 10.54 7.64 4.42
CA MET A 133 9.74 6.46 4.05
C MET A 133 8.46 6.36 4.87
N VAL A 134 8.51 6.67 6.17
CA VAL A 134 7.31 6.69 7.04
C VAL A 134 6.32 7.74 6.56
N ARG A 135 6.78 8.93 6.18
CA ARG A 135 5.90 9.98 5.62
C ARG A 135 5.24 9.54 4.31
N GLU A 136 6.00 8.95 3.39
CA GLU A 136 5.44 8.41 2.15
C GLU A 136 4.36 7.35 2.40
N LEU A 137 4.63 6.40 3.30
CA LEU A 137 3.65 5.39 3.71
C LEU A 137 2.39 6.01 4.34
N MET A 138 2.51 7.09 5.10
CA MET A 138 1.37 7.83 5.63
C MET A 138 0.54 8.47 4.53
N PHE A 139 1.19 9.01 3.51
CA PHE A 139 0.51 9.54 2.33
C PHE A 139 -0.28 8.46 1.61
N GLU A 140 0.35 7.33 1.30
CA GLU A 140 -0.29 6.18 0.67
C GLU A 140 -1.48 5.65 1.50
N GLY A 141 -1.28 5.48 2.81
CA GLY A 141 -2.29 4.92 3.72
C GLY A 141 -3.46 5.87 4.03
N SER A 142 -3.28 7.17 3.83
CA SER A 142 -4.37 8.15 4.01
C SER A 142 -5.33 8.22 2.82
N ASN A 143 -5.11 7.42 1.76
CA ASN A 143 -5.79 7.53 0.46
C ASN A 143 -5.78 8.96 -0.12
N ARG A 144 -4.83 9.77 0.31
CA ARG A 144 -4.61 11.11 -0.23
C ARG A 144 -3.56 11.01 -1.32
N TYR A 145 -4.02 10.91 -2.54
CA TYR A 145 -3.14 11.05 -3.69
C TYR A 145 -2.59 12.48 -3.71
N PHE A 146 -1.35 12.63 -4.21
CA PHE A 146 -0.68 13.94 -4.31
C PHE A 146 -1.57 14.97 -5.02
N ASP A 147 -2.26 14.57 -6.06
CA ASP A 147 -3.18 15.41 -6.84
C ASP A 147 -4.38 15.91 -6.02
N GLN A 148 -4.86 15.13 -5.06
CA GLN A 148 -5.96 15.48 -4.16
C GLN A 148 -5.53 16.26 -2.90
N ALA A 149 -4.23 16.42 -2.68
CA ALA A 149 -3.73 17.21 -1.56
C ALA A 149 -3.97 18.72 -1.79
N LEU A 150 -4.18 19.46 -0.69
CA LEU A 150 -4.36 20.90 -0.74
C LEU A 150 -3.13 21.59 -1.34
N CYS A 151 -3.32 22.42 -2.35
CA CYS A 151 -2.29 23.29 -2.89
C CYS A 151 -2.15 24.54 -2.02
N SER A 152 -1.35 24.49 -0.96
CA SER A 152 -1.25 25.50 0.07
C SER A 152 -0.68 26.86 -0.39
N GLY A 153 -0.05 26.91 -1.56
CA GLY A 153 0.53 28.14 -2.12
C GLY A 153 -0.35 28.85 -3.15
N LEU A 154 -1.56 28.34 -3.43
CA LEU A 154 -2.45 28.87 -4.45
C LEU A 154 -3.75 29.36 -3.82
N THR A 155 -4.14 30.59 -4.16
CA THR A 155 -5.47 31.15 -3.85
C THR A 155 -6.26 31.21 -5.15
N ILE A 156 -7.54 30.86 -5.11
CA ILE A 156 -8.42 30.84 -6.27
C ILE A 156 -9.66 31.68 -6.04
N THR A 157 -10.19 32.25 -7.12
CA THR A 157 -11.43 32.99 -7.12
C THR A 157 -12.57 32.20 -7.73
N ASP A 158 -13.81 32.65 -7.53
CA ASP A 158 -14.98 32.02 -8.12
C ASP A 158 -14.95 32.06 -9.66
N GLU A 159 -14.47 33.18 -10.22
CA GLU A 159 -14.32 33.39 -11.67
C GLU A 159 -13.30 32.35 -12.27
N GLU A 160 -12.22 32.09 -11.57
CA GLU A 160 -11.21 31.11 -12.02
C GLU A 160 -11.76 29.68 -12.00
N ILE A 161 -12.59 29.34 -11.00
CA ILE A 161 -13.27 28.04 -10.94
C ILE A 161 -14.24 27.90 -12.12
N ASP A 162 -15.04 28.92 -12.39
CA ASP A 162 -16.01 28.93 -13.48
C ASP A 162 -15.31 28.88 -14.86
N ALA A 163 -14.17 29.57 -15.01
CA ALA A 163 -13.34 29.49 -16.20
C ALA A 163 -12.78 28.07 -16.42
N LEU A 164 -12.34 27.36 -15.37
CA LEU A 164 -11.90 25.98 -15.46
C LEU A 164 -13.05 25.06 -15.90
N CYS A 165 -14.23 25.18 -15.29
CA CYS A 165 -15.41 24.40 -15.66
C CYS A 165 -15.75 24.55 -17.16
N LYS A 166 -15.73 25.79 -17.67
CA LYS A 166 -15.98 26.12 -19.06
C LYS A 166 -14.92 25.51 -19.98
N SER A 167 -13.65 25.69 -19.64
CA SER A 167 -12.51 25.14 -20.40
C SER A 167 -12.58 23.62 -20.52
N MET A 168 -12.91 22.92 -19.42
CA MET A 168 -13.04 21.45 -19.44
C MET A 168 -14.15 20.99 -20.39
N LYS A 169 -15.30 21.67 -20.39
CA LYS A 169 -16.39 21.38 -21.34
C LYS A 169 -15.96 21.63 -22.80
N GLU A 170 -15.35 22.78 -23.06
CA GLU A 170 -14.87 23.13 -24.40
C GLU A 170 -13.86 22.12 -24.92
N GLN A 171 -12.95 21.66 -24.07
CA GLN A 171 -11.96 20.65 -24.44
C GLN A 171 -12.61 19.29 -24.70
N ALA A 172 -13.60 18.89 -23.89
CA ALA A 172 -14.35 17.67 -24.12
C ALA A 172 -15.11 17.71 -25.47
N VAL A 173 -15.73 18.85 -25.80
CA VAL A 173 -16.41 19.03 -27.09
C VAL A 173 -15.43 18.98 -28.27
N LYS A 174 -14.24 19.58 -28.13
CA LYS A 174 -13.19 19.52 -29.18
C LYS A 174 -12.71 18.08 -29.42
N ASN A 175 -12.63 17.27 -28.38
CA ASN A 175 -12.15 15.89 -28.44
C ASN A 175 -13.25 14.90 -28.89
N ALA A 176 -14.50 15.33 -28.99
CA ALA A 176 -15.61 14.49 -29.45
C ALA A 176 -15.59 14.34 -30.99
N HIS A 177 -15.64 13.10 -31.46
CA HIS A 177 -15.52 12.76 -32.89
C HIS A 177 -16.86 12.77 -33.62
N THR A 178 -18.00 12.69 -32.93
CA THR A 178 -19.33 12.64 -33.51
C THR A 178 -20.27 13.67 -32.88
N GLU A 179 -21.29 14.12 -33.63
CA GLU A 179 -22.30 15.05 -33.10
C GLU A 179 -23.08 14.44 -31.91
N GLY A 180 -23.33 13.13 -31.93
CA GLY A 180 -23.97 12.43 -30.82
C GLY A 180 -23.11 12.47 -29.54
N GLN A 181 -21.80 12.32 -29.68
CA GLN A 181 -20.86 12.47 -28.53
C GLN A 181 -20.84 13.91 -27.99
N LYS A 182 -20.82 14.92 -28.89
CA LYS A 182 -20.87 16.32 -28.49
C LYS A 182 -22.14 16.65 -27.71
N ALA A 183 -23.29 16.16 -28.18
CA ALA A 183 -24.58 16.36 -27.56
C ALA A 183 -24.73 15.69 -26.17
N SER A 184 -23.94 14.64 -25.92
CA SER A 184 -23.94 13.92 -24.63
C SER A 184 -23.06 14.56 -23.56
N ILE A 185 -22.21 15.54 -23.89
CA ILE A 185 -21.30 16.20 -22.96
C ILE A 185 -22.10 17.12 -22.04
N LYS A 186 -22.07 16.79 -20.76
CA LYS A 186 -22.75 17.59 -19.71
C LYS A 186 -21.87 18.77 -19.25
N ASP A 187 -22.54 19.76 -18.67
CA ASP A 187 -21.82 20.85 -18.00
C ASP A 187 -21.03 20.30 -16.79
N VAL A 188 -19.82 20.79 -16.64
CA VAL A 188 -19.01 20.57 -15.45
C VAL A 188 -19.31 21.71 -14.47
N GLY A 189 -19.61 21.36 -13.23
CA GLY A 189 -19.83 22.33 -12.17
C GLY A 189 -18.92 22.08 -10.97
N ARG A 190 -18.96 22.97 -9.97
CA ARG A 190 -18.12 22.88 -8.75
C ARG A 190 -18.29 21.55 -8.02
N GLN A 191 -19.50 21.01 -7.97
CA GLN A 191 -19.76 19.73 -7.31
C GLN A 191 -19.01 18.57 -7.98
N GLN A 192 -18.91 18.56 -9.31
CA GLN A 192 -18.10 17.59 -10.05
C GLN A 192 -16.61 17.78 -9.75
N LEU A 193 -16.12 19.04 -9.73
CA LEU A 193 -14.72 19.32 -9.40
C LEU A 193 -14.36 18.84 -7.97
N ARG A 194 -15.29 19.02 -7.01
CA ARG A 194 -15.14 18.46 -5.65
C ARG A 194 -15.13 16.93 -5.67
N SER A 195 -16.05 16.29 -6.38
CA SER A 195 -16.12 14.83 -6.47
C SER A 195 -14.90 14.20 -7.14
N TRP A 196 -14.24 14.92 -8.03
CA TRP A 196 -12.99 14.51 -8.69
C TRP A 196 -11.73 14.87 -7.89
N GLY A 197 -11.88 15.50 -6.72
CA GLY A 197 -10.76 15.92 -5.89
C GLY A 197 -9.95 17.09 -6.45
N ILE A 198 -10.50 17.82 -7.44
CA ILE A 198 -9.88 19.04 -8.01
C ILE A 198 -10.07 20.22 -7.08
N LEU A 199 -11.23 20.30 -6.42
CA LEU A 199 -11.52 21.26 -5.36
C LEU A 199 -11.74 20.54 -4.03
N ILE A 200 -11.29 21.19 -2.95
CA ILE A 200 -11.45 20.71 -1.57
C ILE A 200 -12.33 21.70 -0.83
N GLU A 201 -13.50 21.23 -0.36
CA GLU A 201 -14.37 22.07 0.46
C GLU A 201 -13.94 22.06 1.92
N ARG A 202 -13.80 23.25 2.51
CA ARG A 202 -13.60 23.45 3.95
C ARG A 202 -14.37 24.68 4.41
N ASP A 203 -15.17 24.53 5.45
CA ASP A 203 -15.96 25.63 6.04
C ASP A 203 -16.80 26.39 5.00
N GLY A 204 -17.39 25.67 4.04
CA GLY A 204 -18.21 26.25 2.97
C GLY A 204 -17.45 26.98 1.87
N LYS A 205 -16.12 26.92 1.86
CA LYS A 205 -15.25 27.53 0.82
C LYS A 205 -14.52 26.45 0.04
N ASP A 206 -14.27 26.73 -1.23
CA ASP A 206 -13.48 25.89 -2.11
C ASP A 206 -12.00 26.31 -2.07
N TYR A 207 -11.15 25.30 -1.95
CA TYR A 207 -9.70 25.43 -1.99
C TYR A 207 -9.14 24.57 -3.14
N PRO A 208 -8.05 25.00 -3.80
CA PRO A 208 -7.45 24.24 -4.88
C PRO A 208 -6.70 23.03 -4.33
N SER A 209 -6.83 21.90 -5.01
CA SER A 209 -5.91 20.77 -4.86
C SER A 209 -4.70 20.93 -5.78
N ASN A 210 -3.71 20.05 -5.64
CA ASN A 210 -2.60 20.01 -6.60
C ASN A 210 -3.08 19.67 -8.02
N ALA A 211 -4.15 18.86 -8.17
CA ALA A 211 -4.78 18.61 -9.47
C ALA A 211 -5.29 19.92 -10.11
N TYR A 212 -5.90 20.81 -9.34
CA TYR A 212 -6.31 22.13 -9.83
C TYR A 212 -5.11 22.91 -10.38
N ALA A 213 -4.03 22.98 -9.60
CA ALA A 213 -2.82 23.71 -10.00
C ALA A 213 -2.20 23.14 -11.30
N ILE A 214 -2.17 21.81 -11.45
CA ILE A 214 -1.67 21.14 -12.66
C ILE A 214 -2.56 21.45 -13.86
N LEU A 215 -3.89 21.35 -13.70
CA LEU A 215 -4.86 21.56 -14.79
C LEU A 215 -4.90 23.01 -15.28
N THR A 216 -4.62 23.96 -14.40
CA THR A 216 -4.64 25.39 -14.71
C THR A 216 -3.26 25.97 -15.07
N GLY A 217 -2.25 25.13 -15.14
CA GLY A 217 -0.89 25.54 -15.52
C GLY A 217 -0.07 26.20 -14.40
N HIS A 218 -0.55 26.16 -13.16
CA HIS A 218 0.17 26.65 -11.97
C HIS A 218 1.20 25.62 -11.43
N GLY A 219 1.53 24.61 -12.21
CA GLY A 219 2.46 23.52 -11.86
C GLY A 219 3.93 23.94 -11.63
N GLY A 220 4.25 25.23 -11.71
CA GLY A 220 5.54 25.81 -11.33
C GLY A 220 5.68 26.18 -9.86
N LEU A 221 4.66 25.93 -9.04
CA LEU A 221 4.75 26.05 -7.59
C LEU A 221 5.72 24.96 -7.09
N HIS A 222 6.85 25.40 -6.55
CA HIS A 222 7.85 24.53 -5.95
C HIS A 222 7.17 23.52 -5.01
N VAL A 223 7.23 22.26 -5.39
CA VAL A 223 7.05 21.16 -4.46
C VAL A 223 8.18 21.31 -3.46
N ALA A 224 7.88 21.81 -2.27
CA ALA A 224 8.83 21.83 -1.18
C ALA A 224 9.21 20.38 -0.90
N THR A 225 10.44 20.03 -1.26
CA THR A 225 11.08 18.75 -0.95
C THR A 225 11.25 18.59 0.56
#